data_f58df8993c7a5ac3f95c9ba2a2a77f44
#
_entry.id   f58df8993c7a5ac3f95c9ba2a2a77f44
#
_cell.length_a   1.000
_cell.length_b   1.000
_cell.length_c   1.000
_cell.angle_alpha   90.00
_cell.angle_beta   90.00
_cell.angle_gamma   90.00
#
_symmetry.space_group_name_H-M   'P 1'
#
loop_
_entity.id
_entity.type
_entity.pdbx_description
1 polymer ?
#
loop_
_entity_poly.entity_id
_entity_poly.type
_entity_poly.pdbx_seq_one_letter_code
_entity_poly.pdbx_strand_id
1 'polypeptide(L)'
;MAILKHIASKNANYGSAIDYLKYQHDEFHLVPVLDENGNMMLRDEFYLEGLNCDPETFDLECELLNQEYNKNNTYDEIKSHHYIISHDPKDNTDHNLTGEWAQAIGMEYAKANFPGHQALVCTHTDGKNGTGNIHTHIIINSLRKFDVDPQPFTERPIDCKAGYKHHLTKDYLKHL
;
A
#
# COMPACT_ATOMS: atom_id res chain seq x y z
N MET A 1 10.29 -17.34 -2.67
CA MET A 1 9.82 -16.53 -3.80
C MET A 1 8.66 -15.65 -3.35
N ALA A 2 8.67 -14.38 -3.65
CA ALA A 2 7.59 -13.47 -3.30
C ALA A 2 6.52 -13.43 -4.39
N ILE A 3 5.27 -13.21 -3.99
CA ILE A 3 4.13 -13.10 -4.89
C ILE A 3 3.56 -11.70 -4.74
N LEU A 4 3.30 -11.02 -5.88
CA LEU A 4 2.68 -9.71 -5.92
C LEU A 4 1.19 -9.83 -6.26
N LYS A 5 0.35 -9.16 -5.46
CA LYS A 5 -1.09 -9.06 -5.69
C LYS A 5 -1.48 -7.60 -5.79
N HIS A 6 -2.47 -7.28 -6.62
CA HIS A 6 -2.97 -5.91 -6.82
C HIS A 6 -4.48 -5.84 -6.64
N ILE A 7 -4.93 -4.78 -5.95
CA ILE A 7 -6.34 -4.45 -5.77
C ILE A 7 -6.53 -2.96 -6.04
N ALA A 8 -7.44 -2.61 -6.96
CA ALA A 8 -7.84 -1.23 -7.18
C ALA A 8 -9.04 -0.89 -6.26
N SER A 9 -9.04 0.31 -5.69
CA SER A 9 -10.10 0.75 -4.79
C SER A 9 -10.75 2.05 -5.26
N LYS A 10 -12.08 2.08 -5.23
CA LYS A 10 -12.89 3.27 -5.48
C LYS A 10 -13.33 3.97 -4.20
N ASN A 11 -12.92 3.45 -3.04
CA ASN A 11 -13.27 4.01 -1.75
C ASN A 11 -12.65 5.39 -1.55
N ALA A 12 -13.48 6.39 -1.29
CA ALA A 12 -13.04 7.76 -1.03
C ALA A 12 -12.44 7.94 0.36
N ASN A 13 -12.62 6.99 1.26
CA ASN A 13 -12.11 7.07 2.63
C ASN A 13 -10.71 6.45 2.71
N TYR A 14 -9.69 7.28 2.54
CA TYR A 14 -8.29 6.84 2.69
C TYR A 14 -7.95 6.46 4.14
N GLY A 15 -8.70 6.96 5.11
CA GLY A 15 -8.52 6.60 6.53
C GLY A 15 -8.82 5.12 6.80
N SER A 16 -9.71 4.49 6.04
CA SER A 16 -9.96 3.06 6.16
C SER A 16 -8.72 2.23 5.84
N ALA A 17 -7.86 2.69 4.95
CA ALA A 17 -6.61 2.00 4.63
C ALA A 17 -5.65 2.02 5.83
N ILE A 18 -5.55 3.15 6.52
CA ILE A 18 -4.73 3.28 7.72
C ILE A 18 -5.22 2.32 8.81
N ASP A 19 -6.53 2.29 9.05
CA ASP A 19 -7.13 1.41 10.06
C ASP A 19 -6.92 -0.06 9.72
N TYR A 20 -7.08 -0.43 8.45
CA TYR A 20 -6.83 -1.79 8.00
C TYR A 20 -5.39 -2.25 8.27
N LEU A 21 -4.42 -1.35 8.11
CA LEU A 21 -3.02 -1.68 8.30
C LEU A 21 -2.63 -1.75 9.78
N LYS A 22 -3.19 -0.89 10.64
CA LYS A 22 -2.81 -0.77 12.05
C LYS A 22 -3.53 -1.76 12.96
N TYR A 23 -4.81 -2.04 12.69
CA TYR A 23 -5.67 -2.78 13.62
C TYR A 23 -5.94 -4.19 13.13
N GLN A 24 -6.21 -5.09 14.08
CA GLN A 24 -6.55 -6.47 13.79
C GLN A 24 -7.94 -6.57 13.16
N HIS A 25 -8.07 -7.41 12.14
CA HIS A 25 -9.33 -7.67 11.46
C HIS A 25 -9.61 -9.16 11.39
N ASP A 26 -10.88 -9.53 11.43
CA ASP A 26 -11.32 -10.90 11.13
C ASP A 26 -11.04 -11.18 9.66
N GLU A 27 -10.22 -12.20 9.39
CA GLU A 27 -9.79 -12.56 8.03
C GLU A 27 -10.95 -12.94 7.10
N PHE A 28 -12.01 -13.51 7.67
CA PHE A 28 -13.14 -14.03 6.87
C PHE A 28 -14.17 -12.94 6.54
N HIS A 29 -14.36 -11.97 7.43
CA HIS A 29 -15.41 -10.96 7.31
C HIS A 29 -14.88 -9.53 7.14
N LEU A 30 -13.58 -9.33 7.24
CA LEU A 30 -12.91 -8.01 7.15
C LEU A 30 -13.46 -7.00 8.17
N VAL A 31 -13.97 -7.49 9.30
CA VAL A 31 -14.46 -6.63 10.39
C VAL A 31 -13.38 -6.47 11.46
N PRO A 32 -13.30 -5.30 12.12
CA PRO A 32 -12.33 -5.08 13.19
C PRO A 32 -12.51 -6.06 14.34
N VAL A 33 -11.41 -6.55 14.89
CA VAL A 33 -11.41 -7.31 16.15
C VAL A 33 -11.43 -6.29 17.29
N LEU A 34 -12.42 -6.42 18.17
CA LEU A 34 -12.61 -5.48 19.29
C LEU A 34 -12.13 -6.10 20.59
N ASP A 35 -11.61 -5.23 21.49
CA ASP A 35 -11.27 -5.62 22.85
C ASP A 35 -12.52 -5.65 23.75
N GLU A 36 -12.35 -5.92 25.04
CA GLU A 36 -13.44 -6.00 26.02
C GLU A 36 -14.23 -4.68 26.15
N ASN A 37 -13.60 -3.55 25.82
CA ASN A 37 -14.21 -2.22 25.93
C ASN A 37 -14.81 -1.73 24.61
N GLY A 38 -14.79 -2.56 23.55
CA GLY A 38 -15.33 -2.22 22.25
C GLY A 38 -14.37 -1.40 21.37
N ASN A 39 -13.10 -1.26 21.77
CA ASN A 39 -12.07 -0.57 20.99
C ASN A 39 -11.38 -1.52 20.02
N MET A 40 -10.97 -1.00 18.84
CA MET A 40 -10.18 -1.76 17.90
C MET A 40 -8.81 -2.12 18.49
N MET A 41 -8.39 -3.36 18.27
CA MET A 41 -7.11 -3.86 18.77
C MET A 41 -6.01 -3.61 17.76
N LEU A 42 -4.91 -2.99 18.20
CA LEU A 42 -3.71 -2.86 17.38
C LEU A 42 -3.13 -4.23 17.06
N ARG A 43 -2.51 -4.36 15.90
CA ARG A 43 -1.74 -5.56 15.56
C ARG A 43 -0.54 -5.68 16.49
N ASP A 44 -0.14 -6.90 16.81
CA ASP A 44 0.97 -7.17 17.74
C ASP A 44 2.29 -6.63 17.20
N GLU A 45 2.53 -6.80 15.91
CA GLU A 45 3.73 -6.32 15.24
C GLU A 45 3.40 -5.82 13.84
N PHE A 46 3.76 -4.57 13.56
CA PHE A 46 3.68 -4.02 12.21
C PHE A 46 4.70 -2.90 12.04
N TYR A 47 5.13 -2.71 10.80
CA TYR A 47 6.04 -1.63 10.41
C TYR A 47 5.29 -0.74 9.43
N LEU A 48 5.21 0.55 9.69
CA LEU A 48 4.46 1.50 8.85
C LEU A 48 5.30 2.72 8.55
N GLU A 49 5.48 3.00 7.26
CA GLU A 49 6.19 4.19 6.78
C GLU A 49 5.38 4.86 5.66
N GLY A 50 5.59 6.17 5.50
CA GLY A 50 5.04 6.93 4.38
C GLY A 50 6.09 7.18 3.30
N LEU A 51 5.64 7.19 2.06
CA LEU A 51 6.41 7.65 0.91
C LEU A 51 5.73 8.91 0.37
N ASN A 52 6.45 10.04 0.34
CA ASN A 52 5.92 11.35 -0.07
C ASN A 52 4.71 11.83 0.75
N CYS A 53 4.53 11.31 1.94
CA CYS A 53 3.47 11.68 2.88
C CYS A 53 3.84 11.21 4.29
N ASP A 54 3.14 11.77 5.28
CA ASP A 54 3.17 11.26 6.65
C ASP A 54 2.13 10.15 6.78
N PRO A 55 2.48 8.96 7.29
CA PRO A 55 1.51 7.87 7.43
C PRO A 55 0.32 8.22 8.33
N GLU A 56 0.49 9.10 9.30
CA GLU A 56 -0.61 9.49 10.21
C GLU A 56 -1.62 10.44 9.55
N THR A 57 -1.22 11.17 8.51
CA THR A 57 -2.08 12.13 7.79
C THR A 57 -2.27 11.78 6.31
N PHE A 58 -1.99 10.55 5.94
CA PHE A 58 -2.11 10.06 4.57
C PHE A 58 -3.48 10.36 3.95
N ASP A 59 -4.55 10.16 4.72
CA ASP A 59 -5.92 10.41 4.28
C ASP A 59 -6.14 11.88 3.92
N LEU A 60 -5.73 12.79 4.79
CA LEU A 60 -5.87 14.23 4.54
C LEU A 60 -5.00 14.69 3.38
N GLU A 61 -3.77 14.20 3.31
CA GLU A 61 -2.84 14.59 2.24
C GLU A 61 -3.32 14.11 0.88
N CYS A 62 -3.90 12.90 0.79
CA CYS A 62 -4.50 12.41 -0.44
C CYS A 62 -5.72 13.22 -0.86
N GLU A 63 -6.59 13.55 0.08
CA GLU A 63 -7.79 14.38 -0.19
C GLU A 63 -7.40 15.76 -0.70
N LEU A 64 -6.41 16.40 -0.09
CA LEU A 64 -5.94 17.72 -0.51
C LEU A 64 -5.34 17.66 -1.93
N LEU A 65 -4.57 16.64 -2.24
CA LEU A 65 -4.01 16.47 -3.59
C LEU A 65 -5.13 16.26 -4.62
N ASN A 66 -6.11 15.45 -4.29
CA ASN A 66 -7.25 15.18 -5.17
C ASN A 66 -8.04 16.47 -5.45
N GLN A 67 -8.23 17.32 -4.44
CA GLN A 67 -8.88 18.62 -4.58
C GLN A 67 -8.08 19.58 -5.46
N GLU A 68 -6.75 19.62 -5.28
CA GLU A 68 -5.87 20.48 -6.06
C GLU A 68 -6.00 20.23 -7.56
N TYR A 69 -6.10 18.96 -7.97
CA TYR A 69 -6.22 18.57 -9.36
C TYR A 69 -7.66 18.32 -9.82
N ASN A 70 -8.64 18.50 -8.93
CA ASN A 70 -10.06 18.23 -9.20
C ASN A 70 -10.29 16.84 -9.79
N LYS A 71 -9.67 15.83 -9.18
CA LYS A 71 -9.79 14.42 -9.56
C LYS A 71 -10.18 13.57 -8.36
N ASN A 72 -10.55 12.32 -8.60
CA ASN A 72 -11.00 11.37 -7.58
C ASN A 72 -12.22 11.86 -6.79
N ASN A 73 -13.09 12.61 -7.44
CA ASN A 73 -14.29 13.20 -6.84
C ASN A 73 -15.60 12.56 -7.33
N THR A 74 -15.53 11.55 -8.19
CA THR A 74 -16.69 10.80 -8.65
C THR A 74 -16.68 9.37 -8.11
N TYR A 75 -17.86 8.77 -8.01
CA TYR A 75 -18.06 7.45 -7.41
C TYR A 75 -17.26 6.34 -8.11
N ASP A 76 -17.16 6.38 -9.41
CA ASP A 76 -16.59 5.31 -10.23
C ASP A 76 -15.09 5.47 -10.50
N GLU A 77 -14.47 6.57 -10.07
CA GLU A 77 -13.01 6.73 -10.19
C GLU A 77 -12.26 5.85 -9.22
N ILE A 78 -11.17 5.23 -9.70
CA ILE A 78 -10.23 4.51 -8.84
C ILE A 78 -9.40 5.53 -8.07
N LYS A 79 -9.45 5.48 -6.74
CA LYS A 79 -8.81 6.45 -5.85
C LYS A 79 -7.50 5.97 -5.27
N SER A 80 -7.35 4.67 -5.11
CA SER A 80 -6.11 4.09 -4.59
C SER A 80 -5.83 2.72 -5.21
N HIS A 81 -4.57 2.31 -5.15
CA HIS A 81 -4.14 0.98 -5.53
C HIS A 81 -3.43 0.33 -4.35
N HIS A 82 -3.76 -0.92 -4.09
CA HIS A 82 -3.20 -1.70 -3.02
C HIS A 82 -2.40 -2.85 -3.60
N TYR A 83 -1.09 -2.84 -3.39
CA TYR A 83 -0.19 -3.92 -3.77
C TYR A 83 0.22 -4.69 -2.53
N ILE A 84 0.25 -6.00 -2.62
CA ILE A 84 0.62 -6.88 -1.52
C ILE A 84 1.75 -7.78 -1.98
N ILE A 85 2.89 -7.69 -1.29
CA ILE A 85 4.03 -8.59 -1.49
C ILE A 85 3.94 -9.66 -0.41
N SER A 86 3.65 -10.90 -0.82
CA SER A 86 3.61 -12.04 0.09
C SER A 86 4.90 -12.83 -0.03
N HIS A 87 5.65 -12.95 1.07
CA HIS A 87 6.90 -13.70 1.09
C HIS A 87 6.62 -15.18 1.37
N ASP A 88 7.40 -16.06 0.73
CA ASP A 88 7.32 -17.49 0.99
C ASP A 88 7.71 -17.75 2.45
N PRO A 89 6.96 -18.58 3.20
CA PRO A 89 7.37 -18.98 4.57
C PRO A 89 8.78 -19.53 4.67
N LYS A 90 9.27 -20.16 3.62
CA LYS A 90 10.65 -20.65 3.56
C LYS A 90 11.70 -19.54 3.64
N ASP A 91 11.35 -18.32 3.24
CA ASP A 91 12.29 -17.19 3.35
C ASP A 91 12.55 -16.84 4.82
N ASN A 92 11.59 -17.08 5.71
CA ASN A 92 11.78 -16.88 7.15
C ASN A 92 12.75 -17.90 7.76
N THR A 93 12.68 -19.15 7.31
CA THR A 93 13.49 -20.25 7.87
C THR A 93 14.84 -20.39 7.19
N ASP A 94 14.88 -20.27 5.86
CA ASP A 94 16.08 -20.53 5.06
C ASP A 94 16.95 -19.28 4.87
N HIS A 95 16.33 -18.07 4.87
CA HIS A 95 17.00 -16.81 4.57
C HIS A 95 16.89 -15.78 5.71
N ASN A 96 16.33 -16.17 6.85
CA ASN A 96 16.19 -15.32 8.04
C ASN A 96 15.47 -14.00 7.74
N LEU A 97 14.46 -14.02 6.87
CA LEU A 97 13.68 -12.84 6.57
C LEU A 97 12.97 -12.33 7.84
N THR A 98 13.18 -11.07 8.16
CA THR A 98 12.52 -10.40 9.29
C THR A 98 11.47 -9.42 8.78
N GLY A 99 10.58 -8.98 9.67
CA GLY A 99 9.61 -7.92 9.34
C GLY A 99 10.30 -6.63 8.93
N GLU A 100 11.38 -6.27 9.63
CA GLU A 100 12.19 -5.09 9.31
C GLU A 100 12.82 -5.18 7.93
N TRP A 101 13.37 -6.33 7.56
CA TRP A 101 13.95 -6.52 6.24
C TRP A 101 12.88 -6.50 5.14
N ALA A 102 11.74 -7.16 5.38
CA ALA A 102 10.61 -7.12 4.45
C ALA A 102 10.09 -5.70 4.24
N GLN A 103 10.05 -4.89 5.31
CA GLN A 103 9.67 -3.47 5.21
C GLN A 103 10.66 -2.69 4.32
N ALA A 104 11.96 -2.91 4.49
CA ALA A 104 12.98 -2.27 3.66
C ALA A 104 12.82 -2.65 2.17
N ILE A 105 12.53 -3.92 1.89
CA ILE A 105 12.26 -4.40 0.52
C ILE A 105 11.03 -3.70 -0.05
N GLY A 106 9.97 -3.60 0.74
CA GLY A 106 8.73 -2.91 0.33
C GLY A 106 8.96 -1.44 0.02
N MET A 107 9.73 -0.74 0.84
CA MET A 107 10.07 0.66 0.60
C MET A 107 10.86 0.84 -0.69
N GLU A 108 11.85 -0.01 -0.93
CA GLU A 108 12.64 0.03 -2.18
C GLU A 108 11.78 -0.25 -3.41
N TYR A 109 10.89 -1.24 -3.31
CA TYR A 109 9.95 -1.56 -4.38
C TYR A 109 9.02 -0.38 -4.68
N ALA A 110 8.46 0.25 -3.65
CA ALA A 110 7.57 1.39 -3.80
C ALA A 110 8.28 2.59 -4.44
N LYS A 111 9.50 2.88 -4.01
CA LYS A 111 10.30 3.97 -4.58
C LYS A 111 10.63 3.73 -6.05
N ALA A 112 10.91 2.49 -6.42
CA ALA A 112 11.28 2.13 -7.79
C ALA A 112 10.08 2.12 -8.73
N ASN A 113 8.92 1.65 -8.28
CA ASN A 113 7.75 1.41 -9.13
C ASN A 113 6.67 2.48 -9.04
N PHE A 114 6.59 3.21 -7.92
CA PHE A 114 5.58 4.25 -7.70
C PHE A 114 6.23 5.59 -7.32
N PRO A 115 7.28 6.02 -8.03
CA PRO A 115 7.93 7.29 -7.71
C PRO A 115 6.94 8.45 -7.86
N GLY A 116 7.02 9.39 -6.94
CA GLY A 116 6.16 10.58 -6.98
C GLY A 116 4.76 10.40 -6.45
N HIS A 117 4.32 9.17 -6.13
CA HIS A 117 3.03 8.91 -5.48
C HIS A 117 3.13 9.01 -3.97
N GLN A 118 2.04 9.46 -3.34
CA GLN A 118 1.86 9.30 -1.91
C GLN A 118 1.56 7.83 -1.64
N ALA A 119 2.24 7.23 -0.68
CA ALA A 119 2.08 5.81 -0.39
C ALA A 119 2.24 5.51 1.09
N LEU A 120 1.51 4.49 1.53
CA LEU A 120 1.75 3.79 2.79
C LEU A 120 2.43 2.47 2.48
N VAL A 121 3.51 2.17 3.21
CA VAL A 121 4.18 0.87 3.14
C VAL A 121 4.13 0.25 4.53
N CYS A 122 3.48 -0.88 4.66
CA CYS A 122 3.26 -1.53 5.94
C CYS A 122 3.49 -3.02 5.85
N THR A 123 4.36 -3.54 6.70
CA THR A 123 4.66 -4.97 6.79
C THR A 123 3.99 -5.56 8.03
N HIS A 124 3.25 -6.65 7.82
CA HIS A 124 2.66 -7.47 8.87
C HIS A 124 3.42 -8.78 8.96
N THR A 125 3.71 -9.22 10.20
CA THR A 125 4.38 -10.49 10.48
C THR A 125 3.43 -11.53 11.06
N ASP A 126 2.19 -11.14 11.34
CA ASP A 126 1.17 -11.97 11.99
C ASP A 126 0.35 -12.83 11.03
N GLY A 127 0.72 -12.94 9.79
CA GLY A 127 0.08 -13.65 8.69
C GLY A 127 -1.18 -14.50 8.98
N LYS A 128 -1.88 -14.95 7.96
CA LYS A 128 -3.13 -15.71 8.11
C LYS A 128 -2.97 -16.91 9.04
N ASN A 129 -3.91 -17.04 10.00
CA ASN A 129 -3.98 -18.18 10.94
C ASN A 129 -2.74 -18.32 11.83
N GLY A 130 -2.02 -17.23 12.08
CA GLY A 130 -0.83 -17.30 12.91
C GLY A 130 0.34 -18.08 12.31
N THR A 131 0.34 -18.27 10.99
CA THR A 131 1.39 -19.01 10.29
C THR A 131 2.71 -18.25 10.22
N GLY A 132 2.71 -16.96 10.59
CA GLY A 132 3.89 -16.12 10.54
C GLY A 132 4.32 -15.70 9.15
N ASN A 133 3.44 -15.82 8.16
CA ASN A 133 3.71 -15.32 6.81
C ASN A 133 3.88 -13.82 6.81
N ILE A 134 4.98 -13.36 6.24
CA ILE A 134 5.27 -11.94 6.18
C ILE A 134 4.65 -11.36 4.91
N HIS A 135 3.85 -10.30 5.08
CA HIS A 135 3.21 -9.57 3.99
C HIS A 135 3.58 -8.10 4.08
N THR A 136 3.93 -7.51 2.95
CA THR A 136 4.11 -6.06 2.86
C THR A 136 3.01 -5.47 2.00
N HIS A 137 2.27 -4.54 2.59
CA HIS A 137 1.20 -3.81 1.92
C HIS A 137 1.75 -2.47 1.44
N ILE A 138 1.44 -2.13 0.18
CA ILE A 138 1.77 -0.83 -0.40
C ILE A 138 0.47 -0.24 -0.92
N ILE A 139 0.01 0.85 -0.31
CA ILE A 139 -1.21 1.54 -0.70
C ILE A 139 -0.82 2.91 -1.24
N ILE A 140 -1.12 3.16 -2.51
CA ILE A 140 -0.79 4.42 -3.16
C ILE A 140 -2.05 5.22 -3.47
N ASN A 141 -1.96 6.55 -3.38
CA ASN A 141 -2.95 7.42 -4.02
C ASN A 141 -2.82 7.25 -5.54
N SER A 142 -3.94 7.12 -6.22
CA SER A 142 -3.94 6.95 -7.68
C SER A 142 -3.34 8.15 -8.43
N LEU A 143 -3.38 9.36 -7.84
CA LEU A 143 -2.75 10.55 -8.40
C LEU A 143 -1.28 10.64 -8.00
N ARG A 144 -0.46 11.06 -8.95
CA ARG A 144 0.95 11.37 -8.69
C ARG A 144 1.07 12.76 -8.08
N LYS A 145 1.87 12.89 -7.04
CA LYS A 145 2.10 14.16 -6.35
C LYS A 145 3.22 14.97 -6.99
N PHE A 146 4.28 14.30 -7.44
CA PHE A 146 5.46 14.95 -8.03
C PHE A 146 5.71 14.46 -9.44
N ASP A 147 6.22 15.34 -10.31
CA ASP A 147 6.71 14.94 -11.62
C ASP A 147 7.90 13.98 -11.45
N VAL A 148 7.95 12.95 -12.29
CA VAL A 148 9.07 12.02 -12.35
C VAL A 148 9.45 11.76 -13.80
N ASP A 149 10.66 11.27 -14.00
CA ASP A 149 11.13 10.89 -15.34
C ASP A 149 10.44 9.59 -15.78
N PRO A 150 10.17 9.44 -17.10
CA PRO A 150 9.61 8.20 -17.62
C PRO A 150 10.47 6.99 -17.24
N GLN A 151 9.80 5.92 -16.81
CA GLN A 151 10.44 4.66 -16.45
C GLN A 151 10.27 3.64 -17.59
N PRO A 152 11.11 2.58 -17.66
CA PRO A 152 11.00 1.56 -18.72
C PRO A 152 9.61 0.93 -18.84
N PHE A 153 8.85 0.89 -17.73
CA PHE A 153 7.49 0.35 -17.71
C PHE A 153 6.40 1.40 -17.97
N THR A 154 6.76 2.66 -18.20
CA THR A 154 5.80 3.75 -18.43
C THR A 154 5.30 3.68 -19.88
N GLU A 155 4.02 3.44 -20.06
CA GLU A 155 3.41 3.42 -21.39
C GLU A 155 3.18 4.81 -21.96
N ARG A 156 2.76 5.75 -21.12
CA ARG A 156 2.46 7.11 -21.53
C ARG A 156 3.31 8.10 -20.73
N PRO A 157 4.18 8.89 -21.39
CA PRO A 157 5.02 9.87 -20.69
C PRO A 157 4.24 10.86 -19.83
N ILE A 158 2.99 11.21 -20.23
CA ILE A 158 2.15 12.14 -19.48
C ILE A 158 1.80 11.61 -18.09
N ASP A 159 1.74 10.29 -17.91
CA ASP A 159 1.42 9.67 -16.62
C ASP A 159 2.52 9.90 -15.58
N CYS A 160 3.70 10.35 -16.00
CA CYS A 160 4.81 10.70 -15.10
C CYS A 160 4.68 12.11 -14.49
N LYS A 161 3.65 12.86 -14.87
CA LYS A 161 3.42 14.22 -14.38
C LYS A 161 2.56 14.23 -13.13
N ALA A 162 2.78 15.21 -12.26
CA ALA A 162 1.93 15.45 -11.10
C ALA A 162 0.47 15.66 -11.54
N GLY A 163 -0.48 15.11 -10.78
CA GLY A 163 -1.91 15.21 -11.08
C GLY A 163 -2.43 14.18 -12.07
N TYR A 164 -1.58 13.32 -12.62
CA TYR A 164 -2.00 12.22 -13.49
C TYR A 164 -2.08 10.91 -12.73
N LYS A 165 -2.96 10.02 -13.20
CA LYS A 165 -3.25 8.77 -12.52
C LYS A 165 -2.28 7.66 -12.88
N HIS A 166 -2.02 6.80 -11.91
CA HIS A 166 -1.30 5.56 -12.10
C HIS A 166 -2.10 4.61 -12.99
N HIS A 167 -1.43 4.03 -13.98
CA HIS A 167 -1.98 2.98 -14.82
C HIS A 167 -1.25 1.67 -14.53
N LEU A 168 -2.04 0.64 -14.18
CA LEU A 168 -1.50 -0.71 -14.04
C LEU A 168 -1.24 -1.27 -15.44
N THR A 169 0.01 -1.58 -15.73
CA THR A 169 0.40 -2.31 -16.92
C THR A 169 0.80 -3.73 -16.52
N LYS A 170 0.82 -4.63 -17.49
CA LYS A 170 1.31 -5.99 -17.27
C LYS A 170 2.76 -6.00 -16.77
N ASP A 171 3.51 -4.98 -17.10
CA ASP A 171 4.93 -4.88 -16.74
C ASP A 171 5.15 -4.62 -15.26
N TYR A 172 4.23 -3.90 -14.59
CA TYR A 172 4.33 -3.70 -13.15
C TYR A 172 4.41 -5.03 -12.38
N LEU A 173 3.64 -6.02 -12.80
CA LEU A 173 3.60 -7.32 -12.14
C LEU A 173 4.86 -8.17 -12.41
N LYS A 174 5.65 -7.80 -13.41
CA LYS A 174 6.88 -8.50 -13.76
C LYS A 174 8.12 -7.95 -13.05
N HIS A 175 8.03 -6.75 -12.45
CA HIS A 175 9.17 -6.07 -11.84
C HIS A 175 9.37 -6.42 -10.36
N LEU A 176 8.74 -7.47 -9.88
CA LEU A 176 8.93 -7.93 -8.51
C LEU A 176 10.27 -8.74 -8.37
#